data_847e0998f6ded42f279a2513f6aa36b2
#
_entry.id   847e0998f6ded42f279a2513f6aa36b2
#
_cell.length_a   1.000
_cell.length_b   1.000
_cell.length_c   1.000
_cell.angle_alpha   90.00
_cell.angle_beta   90.00
_cell.angle_gamma   90.00
#
_symmetry.space_group_name_H-M   'P 1'
#
loop_
_entity.id
_entity.type
_entity.pdbx_description
1 polymer ?
#
loop_
_entity_poly.entity_id
_entity_poly.type
_entity_poly.pdbx_seq_one_letter_code
_entity_poly.pdbx_strand_id
1 'polypeptide(L)'
;PWGYPPPPGQNQPRKPNRTVVGIVGGVVGVALIGGTVYAVQNANQTGPTPGPNTSVTNPASVPPSNGQPQPSVATQKASDVVSSYLRALGSGDAQTVLSLAATAPSDTTMLTDSVLARATAGKIADISVPEVANQNATTVPATYTLGGKSVTTTFAVKNVGGQFRMQQVAAQVDLSTLARVPVTLAGLRPAGNLVQLFPGVYPVAAANKYYSFGSANVSVADLKNLTPGSRTLALSSSGSSAINKAVSAKYKSCLKQNSLRPAGCAIWFRQPVGVKFRTSTISYRTSSGAKWSKAKKKLIGTSIVEASAKTKVRFDVTATNGRRWFGTATIIGFRALIGT
;
A
#
# COMPACT_ATOMS: atom_id res chain seq x y z
N PRO A 1 -64.91 23.99 21.27
CA PRO A 1 -65.72 23.88 20.08
C PRO A 1 -64.87 23.30 18.95
N TRP A 2 -65.33 22.14 18.53
CA TRP A 2 -64.64 21.35 17.50
C TRP A 2 -65.26 21.72 16.17
N GLY A 3 -64.46 22.30 15.23
CA GLY A 3 -64.87 22.59 13.87
C GLY A 3 -64.72 21.38 12.98
N TYR A 4 -65.80 20.95 12.30
CA TYR A 4 -65.79 19.92 11.28
C TYR A 4 -65.13 20.40 10.01
N PRO A 5 -64.40 19.54 9.28
CA PRO A 5 -63.84 19.87 7.97
C PRO A 5 -64.90 19.88 6.88
N PRO A 6 -64.79 20.74 5.85
CA PRO A 6 -65.76 20.83 4.77
C PRO A 6 -65.73 19.60 3.83
N PRO A 7 -66.82 19.33 3.09
CA PRO A 7 -66.93 18.15 2.22
C PRO A 7 -66.09 18.28 0.93
N PRO A 8 -65.72 17.15 0.29
CA PRO A 8 -64.81 17.16 -0.86
C PRO A 8 -65.52 17.70 -2.11
N GLY A 9 -64.97 18.77 -2.66
CA GLY A 9 -65.41 19.37 -3.91
C GLY A 9 -65.01 18.55 -5.15
N GLN A 10 -65.88 18.66 -6.14
CA GLN A 10 -66.03 17.96 -7.38
C GLN A 10 -64.81 17.89 -8.29
N ASN A 11 -64.74 16.77 -9.04
CA ASN A 11 -64.05 16.39 -10.25
C ASN A 11 -63.42 17.49 -11.13
N GLN A 12 -62.14 17.68 -11.00
CA GLN A 12 -61.31 18.19 -12.10
C GLN A 12 -60.50 17.06 -12.69
N PRO A 13 -60.26 16.98 -14.03
CA PRO A 13 -59.44 15.94 -14.65
C PRO A 13 -57.99 16.17 -14.22
N ARG A 14 -57.53 15.28 -13.32
CA ARG A 14 -56.14 15.32 -12.82
C ARG A 14 -55.14 15.02 -13.95
N LYS A 15 -54.30 16.00 -14.25
CA LYS A 15 -53.07 15.77 -14.99
C LYS A 15 -52.29 14.61 -14.34
N PRO A 16 -51.66 13.69 -15.08
CA PRO A 16 -51.00 12.52 -14.51
C PRO A 16 -49.90 13.00 -13.57
N ASN A 17 -50.05 12.71 -12.28
CA ASN A 17 -49.08 13.01 -11.25
C ASN A 17 -47.75 12.29 -11.58
N ARG A 18 -46.73 13.06 -11.85
CA ARG A 18 -45.34 12.60 -11.89
C ARG A 18 -44.92 12.24 -10.47
N THR A 19 -45.07 10.99 -10.09
CA THR A 19 -44.56 10.51 -8.80
C THR A 19 -43.05 10.51 -8.85
N VAL A 20 -42.45 11.54 -8.24
CA VAL A 20 -41.00 11.55 -7.98
C VAL A 20 -40.75 10.61 -6.82
N VAL A 21 -40.26 9.41 -7.09
CA VAL A 21 -39.86 8.47 -6.06
C VAL A 21 -38.44 8.82 -5.61
N GLY A 22 -38.31 9.23 -4.36
CA GLY A 22 -37.04 9.46 -3.72
C GLY A 22 -36.24 8.16 -3.60
N ILE A 23 -34.93 8.24 -3.87
CA ILE A 23 -34.03 7.07 -3.87
C ILE A 23 -33.26 7.03 -2.56
N VAL A 24 -33.41 5.92 -1.86
CA VAL A 24 -32.48 5.49 -0.80
C VAL A 24 -31.40 4.64 -1.44
N GLY A 25 -30.14 5.05 -1.31
CA GLY A 25 -29.00 4.36 -1.90
C GLY A 25 -28.89 2.91 -1.42
N GLY A 26 -28.90 1.98 -2.37
CA GLY A 26 -28.67 0.57 -2.10
C GLY A 26 -27.19 0.25 -1.99
N VAL A 27 -26.80 -0.57 -1.02
CA VAL A 27 -25.48 -1.15 -0.89
C VAL A 27 -25.36 -2.32 -1.85
N VAL A 28 -24.45 -2.23 -2.81
CA VAL A 28 -24.12 -3.33 -3.73
C VAL A 28 -22.71 -3.82 -3.40
N GLY A 29 -22.61 -4.99 -2.82
CA GLY A 29 -21.33 -5.67 -2.63
C GLY A 29 -20.86 -6.27 -3.96
N VAL A 30 -19.79 -5.75 -4.53
CA VAL A 30 -19.04 -6.41 -5.61
C VAL A 30 -17.71 -6.86 -4.99
N ALA A 31 -17.60 -8.13 -4.67
CA ALA A 31 -16.34 -8.74 -4.25
C ALA A 31 -15.46 -8.95 -5.49
N LEU A 32 -14.39 -8.19 -5.59
CA LEU A 32 -13.32 -8.45 -6.54
C LEU A 32 -12.36 -9.45 -5.89
N ILE A 33 -12.61 -10.75 -6.11
CA ILE A 33 -11.70 -11.81 -5.66
C ILE A 33 -10.51 -11.82 -6.62
N GLY A 34 -9.42 -11.21 -6.21
CA GLY A 34 -8.12 -11.35 -6.87
C GLY A 34 -7.42 -12.61 -6.36
N GLY A 35 -7.72 -13.76 -6.97
CA GLY A 35 -6.99 -15.00 -6.71
C GLY A 35 -5.59 -14.92 -7.33
N THR A 36 -4.55 -14.76 -6.51
CA THR A 36 -3.17 -15.03 -6.91
C THR A 36 -2.86 -16.48 -6.55
N VAL A 37 -2.78 -17.32 -7.57
CA VAL A 37 -2.24 -18.68 -7.44
C VAL A 37 -0.71 -18.54 -7.34
N TYR A 38 -0.14 -18.83 -6.17
CA TYR A 38 1.29 -19.00 -6.02
C TYR A 38 1.67 -20.44 -6.40
N ALA A 39 2.31 -20.60 -7.54
CA ALA A 39 3.04 -21.83 -7.84
C ALA A 39 4.37 -21.82 -7.06
N VAL A 40 4.46 -22.63 -6.03
CA VAL A 40 5.71 -22.92 -5.35
C VAL A 40 6.47 -23.94 -6.22
N GLN A 41 7.50 -23.50 -6.93
CA GLN A 41 8.46 -24.41 -7.53
C GLN A 41 9.52 -24.78 -6.49
N ASN A 42 9.40 -26.00 -5.97
CA ASN A 42 10.48 -26.66 -5.23
C ASN A 42 11.59 -27.03 -6.22
N ALA A 43 12.68 -26.28 -6.20
CA ALA A 43 13.92 -26.71 -6.85
C ALA A 43 14.71 -27.59 -5.86
N ASN A 44 14.67 -28.90 -6.06
CA ASN A 44 15.61 -29.84 -5.48
C ASN A 44 17.02 -29.53 -6.02
N GLN A 45 17.91 -29.02 -5.17
CA GLN A 45 19.34 -29.02 -5.47
C GLN A 45 19.99 -30.16 -4.70
N THR A 46 20.36 -31.18 -5.45
CA THR A 46 21.27 -32.24 -5.05
C THR A 46 22.68 -31.68 -4.84
N GLY A 47 23.19 -31.80 -3.61
CA GLY A 47 24.53 -31.39 -3.26
C GLY A 47 25.60 -32.34 -3.82
N PRO A 48 26.82 -31.85 -4.08
CA PRO A 48 27.92 -32.69 -4.53
C PRO A 48 28.58 -33.44 -3.36
N THR A 49 28.93 -34.67 -3.67
CA THR A 49 29.63 -35.67 -2.87
C THR A 49 31.05 -35.23 -2.45
N PRO A 50 31.54 -35.51 -1.25
CA PRO A 50 32.93 -35.23 -0.88
C PRO A 50 33.90 -36.24 -1.49
N GLY A 51 34.93 -35.74 -2.17
CA GLY A 51 36.05 -36.54 -2.65
C GLY A 51 37.13 -36.81 -1.56
N PRO A 52 38.03 -37.79 -1.78
CA PRO A 52 38.82 -38.38 -0.72
C PRO A 52 40.07 -37.57 -0.31
N ASN A 53 40.41 -37.75 0.95
CA ASN A 53 41.58 -37.24 1.69
C ASN A 53 42.90 -37.42 0.91
N THR A 54 43.66 -36.32 0.76
CA THR A 54 45.08 -36.36 0.49
C THR A 54 45.85 -35.89 1.74
N SER A 55 46.68 -36.81 2.26
CA SER A 55 47.59 -36.58 3.35
C SER A 55 48.64 -35.53 2.97
N VAL A 56 48.80 -34.47 3.74
CA VAL A 56 49.88 -33.50 3.58
C VAL A 56 50.94 -33.78 4.62
N THR A 57 52.10 -34.12 4.10
CA THR A 57 53.37 -34.34 4.79
C THR A 57 53.87 -33.03 5.44
N ASN A 58 54.33 -33.15 6.67
CA ASN A 58 54.91 -32.09 7.50
C ASN A 58 56.26 -31.65 6.95
N PRO A 59 56.53 -30.38 6.66
CA PRO A 59 57.89 -29.92 6.43
C PRO A 59 58.48 -29.27 7.69
N ALA A 60 59.74 -29.53 7.81
CA ALA A 60 60.70 -29.26 8.89
C ALA A 60 60.70 -27.84 9.46
N SER A 61 61.07 -27.81 10.76
CA SER A 61 61.37 -26.66 11.60
C SER A 61 62.39 -25.69 10.93
N VAL A 62 61.99 -24.45 10.75
CA VAL A 62 62.87 -23.33 10.38
C VAL A 62 63.32 -22.64 11.67
N PRO A 63 64.61 -22.28 11.81
CA PRO A 63 65.12 -21.60 13.01
C PRO A 63 64.63 -20.14 13.10
N PRO A 64 64.59 -19.54 14.31
CA PRO A 64 64.08 -18.21 14.51
C PRO A 64 64.93 -17.14 13.84
N SER A 65 64.37 -16.43 12.86
CA SER A 65 64.99 -15.26 12.23
C SER A 65 64.82 -14.04 13.13
N ASN A 66 65.95 -13.43 13.39
CA ASN A 66 66.11 -12.22 14.18
C ASN A 66 65.21 -11.06 13.71
N GLY A 67 64.52 -10.46 14.65
CA GLY A 67 64.25 -9.03 14.86
C GLY A 67 63.95 -8.16 13.66
N GLN A 68 62.92 -8.53 12.85
CA GLN A 68 62.30 -7.55 11.98
C GLN A 68 61.22 -6.80 12.79
N PRO A 69 61.14 -5.47 12.80
CA PRO A 69 60.07 -4.79 13.47
C PRO A 69 58.76 -5.28 12.90
N GLN A 70 57.98 -5.95 13.74
CA GLN A 70 56.63 -6.37 13.41
C GLN A 70 55.86 -5.09 12.97
N PRO A 71 55.29 -5.03 11.75
CA PRO A 71 54.54 -3.87 11.34
C PRO A 71 53.50 -3.58 12.41
N SER A 72 53.62 -2.41 13.05
CA SER A 72 52.61 -1.97 14.03
C SER A 72 51.25 -2.04 13.36
N VAL A 73 50.41 -2.94 13.82
CA VAL A 73 49.01 -3.04 13.36
C VAL A 73 48.44 -1.63 13.59
N ALA A 74 48.20 -0.91 12.50
CA ALA A 74 47.64 0.43 12.56
C ALA A 74 46.32 0.34 13.35
N THR A 75 46.32 0.97 14.52
CA THR A 75 45.18 0.91 15.43
C THR A 75 43.98 1.59 14.74
N GLN A 76 42.97 0.83 14.42
CA GLN A 76 41.78 1.34 13.77
C GLN A 76 41.15 2.45 14.64
N LYS A 77 40.87 3.62 14.06
CA LYS A 77 40.19 4.70 14.76
C LYS A 77 38.66 4.50 14.73
N ALA A 78 37.98 5.04 15.74
CA ALA A 78 36.51 5.02 15.80
C ALA A 78 35.89 5.77 14.61
N SER A 79 36.52 6.84 14.11
CA SER A 79 36.10 7.57 12.92
C SER A 79 36.19 6.74 11.63
N ASP A 80 37.14 5.78 11.54
CA ASP A 80 37.33 4.98 10.33
C ASP A 80 36.19 4.01 10.10
N VAL A 81 35.64 3.39 11.17
CA VAL A 81 34.50 2.49 11.05
C VAL A 81 33.22 3.23 10.61
N VAL A 82 33.00 4.46 11.14
CA VAL A 82 31.86 5.29 10.73
C VAL A 82 31.99 5.76 9.28
N SER A 83 33.21 6.17 8.88
CA SER A 83 33.50 6.54 7.49
C SER A 83 33.28 5.37 6.53
N SER A 84 33.75 4.18 6.90
CA SER A 84 33.55 2.95 6.11
C SER A 84 32.08 2.57 6.01
N TYR A 85 31.34 2.67 7.12
CA TYR A 85 29.89 2.44 7.17
C TYR A 85 29.13 3.37 6.21
N LEU A 86 29.36 4.67 6.28
CA LEU A 86 28.69 5.65 5.42
C LEU A 86 29.05 5.49 3.94
N ARG A 87 30.32 5.16 3.63
CA ARG A 87 30.76 4.88 2.25
C ARG A 87 30.11 3.61 1.70
N ALA A 88 30.04 2.53 2.49
CA ALA A 88 29.37 1.30 2.10
C ALA A 88 27.88 1.52 1.84
N LEU A 89 27.19 2.33 2.65
CA LEU A 89 25.82 2.75 2.38
C LEU A 89 25.69 3.55 1.08
N GLY A 90 26.61 4.49 0.85
CA GLY A 90 26.63 5.32 -0.37
C GLY A 90 26.87 4.52 -1.64
N SER A 91 27.66 3.44 -1.57
CA SER A 91 27.91 2.49 -2.67
C SER A 91 26.81 1.43 -2.84
N GLY A 92 25.93 1.26 -1.83
CA GLY A 92 24.87 0.26 -1.84
C GLY A 92 25.33 -1.15 -1.44
N ASP A 93 26.44 -1.25 -0.72
CA ASP A 93 27.05 -2.52 -0.27
C ASP A 93 26.54 -2.89 1.14
N ALA A 94 25.41 -3.59 1.18
CA ALA A 94 24.79 -4.03 2.43
C ALA A 94 25.65 -5.06 3.18
N GLN A 95 26.42 -5.87 2.49
CA GLN A 95 27.27 -6.89 3.10
C GLN A 95 28.37 -6.24 3.93
N THR A 96 29.08 -5.25 3.35
CA THR A 96 30.08 -4.47 4.09
C THR A 96 29.46 -3.75 5.28
N VAL A 97 28.28 -3.12 5.10
CA VAL A 97 27.55 -2.47 6.21
C VAL A 97 27.27 -3.45 7.35
N LEU A 98 26.75 -4.65 7.05
CA LEU A 98 26.46 -5.66 8.05
C LEU A 98 27.72 -6.20 8.75
N SER A 99 28.83 -6.32 8.02
CA SER A 99 30.11 -6.79 8.56
C SER A 99 30.71 -5.83 9.60
N LEU A 100 30.35 -4.55 9.56
CA LEU A 100 30.80 -3.53 10.50
C LEU A 100 30.02 -3.54 11.83
N ALA A 101 28.94 -4.32 11.95
CA ALA A 101 28.13 -4.40 13.16
C ALA A 101 28.87 -5.11 14.30
N ALA A 102 28.74 -4.59 15.52
CA ALA A 102 29.20 -5.27 16.74
C ALA A 102 28.30 -6.47 17.10
N THR A 103 27.02 -6.37 16.75
CA THR A 103 26.01 -7.44 16.91
C THR A 103 25.19 -7.47 15.64
N ALA A 104 25.01 -8.67 15.08
CA ALA A 104 24.20 -8.85 13.89
C ALA A 104 22.75 -8.39 14.13
N PRO A 105 22.13 -7.67 13.16
CA PRO A 105 20.71 -7.33 13.24
C PRO A 105 19.84 -8.59 13.36
N SER A 106 18.73 -8.50 14.11
CA SER A 106 17.81 -9.62 14.32
C SER A 106 16.95 -9.95 13.07
N ASP A 107 16.73 -8.93 12.22
CA ASP A 107 16.02 -9.09 10.93
C ASP A 107 16.82 -8.42 9.82
N THR A 108 17.32 -9.22 8.89
CA THR A 108 18.08 -8.76 7.72
C THR A 108 17.27 -8.74 6.42
N THR A 109 15.97 -9.07 6.48
CA THR A 109 15.11 -9.21 5.29
C THR A 109 15.11 -7.97 4.41
N MET A 110 15.16 -6.79 5.01
CA MET A 110 15.20 -5.50 4.30
C MET A 110 16.62 -4.89 4.24
N LEU A 111 17.65 -5.58 4.76
CA LEU A 111 19.03 -5.11 4.81
C LEU A 111 19.86 -5.73 3.68
N THR A 112 19.47 -5.48 2.43
CA THR A 112 20.07 -6.07 1.24
C THR A 112 20.49 -5.02 0.23
N ASP A 113 21.47 -5.37 -0.64
CA ASP A 113 21.91 -4.50 -1.74
C ASP A 113 20.73 -4.09 -2.64
N SER A 114 19.82 -5.03 -2.90
CA SER A 114 18.65 -4.76 -3.74
C SER A 114 17.70 -3.72 -3.15
N VAL A 115 17.56 -3.66 -1.82
CA VAL A 115 16.77 -2.64 -1.12
C VAL A 115 17.49 -1.30 -1.14
N LEU A 116 18.82 -1.29 -0.85
CA LEU A 116 19.64 -0.08 -0.94
C LEU A 116 19.67 0.51 -2.35
N ALA A 117 19.81 -0.32 -3.38
CA ALA A 117 19.78 0.12 -4.77
C ALA A 117 18.46 0.81 -5.16
N ARG A 118 17.34 0.40 -4.57
CA ARG A 118 16.01 1.02 -4.81
C ARG A 118 15.76 2.27 -3.96
N ALA A 119 16.56 2.50 -2.93
CA ALA A 119 16.57 3.74 -2.16
C ALA A 119 17.28 4.89 -2.90
N THR A 120 17.22 4.92 -4.23
CA THR A 120 18.03 5.78 -5.12
C THR A 120 17.87 7.29 -4.89
N ALA A 121 16.68 7.73 -4.45
CA ALA A 121 16.46 9.14 -4.09
C ALA A 121 17.19 9.56 -2.80
N GLY A 122 17.85 8.62 -2.12
CA GLY A 122 18.47 8.81 -0.84
C GLY A 122 19.89 8.28 -0.78
N LYS A 123 20.67 8.40 -1.87
CA LYS A 123 22.10 8.08 -1.79
C LYS A 123 22.78 8.99 -0.77
N ILE A 124 23.60 8.37 0.07
CA ILE A 124 24.48 9.08 0.99
C ILE A 124 25.64 9.67 0.19
N ALA A 125 25.89 10.95 0.38
CA ALA A 125 26.96 11.71 -0.25
C ALA A 125 27.57 12.72 0.73
N ASP A 126 28.60 13.44 0.32
CA ASP A 126 29.23 14.52 1.06
C ASP A 126 29.57 14.13 2.51
N ILE A 127 30.17 12.95 2.67
CA ILE A 127 30.47 12.35 3.97
C ILE A 127 31.61 13.13 4.65
N SER A 128 31.36 13.64 5.84
CA SER A 128 32.36 14.29 6.72
C SER A 128 32.30 13.64 8.10
N VAL A 129 33.35 12.97 8.48
CA VAL A 129 33.54 12.35 9.81
C VAL A 129 34.79 12.91 10.43
N PRO A 130 34.69 13.76 11.47
CA PRO A 130 35.85 14.25 12.19
C PRO A 130 36.65 13.10 12.80
N GLU A 131 37.97 13.29 12.84
CA GLU A 131 38.86 12.27 13.42
C GLU A 131 38.56 12.11 14.93
N VAL A 132 38.40 10.88 15.35
CA VAL A 132 38.26 10.48 16.76
C VAL A 132 39.34 9.44 17.06
N ALA A 133 40.44 9.90 17.64
CA ALA A 133 41.59 9.05 17.96
C ALA A 133 41.47 8.33 19.30
N ASN A 134 40.49 8.70 20.14
CA ASN A 134 40.33 8.13 21.48
C ASN A 134 39.91 6.64 21.36
N GLN A 135 40.73 5.73 21.88
CA GLN A 135 40.48 4.27 21.88
C GLN A 135 39.31 3.85 22.77
N ASN A 136 38.84 4.71 23.66
CA ASN A 136 37.66 4.48 24.49
C ASN A 136 36.43 5.24 23.97
N ALA A 137 36.48 5.73 22.72
CA ALA A 137 35.35 6.42 22.14
C ALA A 137 34.13 5.49 22.04
N THR A 138 32.98 5.95 22.49
CA THR A 138 31.70 5.25 22.39
C THR A 138 30.77 5.86 21.34
N THR A 139 31.15 7.06 20.86
CA THR A 139 30.35 7.82 19.89
C THR A 139 31.26 8.58 18.92
N VAL A 140 30.80 8.72 17.68
CA VAL A 140 31.45 9.44 16.60
C VAL A 140 30.45 10.35 15.91
N PRO A 141 30.67 11.69 15.88
CA PRO A 141 29.83 12.58 15.10
C PRO A 141 30.11 12.42 13.61
N ALA A 142 29.10 12.62 12.79
CA ALA A 142 29.22 12.63 11.33
C ALA A 142 28.20 13.57 10.70
N THR A 143 28.58 14.15 9.57
CA THR A 143 27.67 14.91 8.69
C THR A 143 27.72 14.30 7.30
N TYR A 144 26.57 14.17 6.66
CA TYR A 144 26.44 13.66 5.30
C TYR A 144 25.16 14.18 4.63
N THR A 145 25.08 14.05 3.33
CA THR A 145 23.87 14.38 2.57
C THR A 145 23.05 13.12 2.34
N LEU A 146 21.74 13.20 2.61
CA LEU A 146 20.78 12.13 2.33
C LEU A 146 19.59 12.69 1.54
N GLY A 147 19.40 12.25 0.31
CA GLY A 147 18.32 12.75 -0.54
C GLY A 147 18.40 14.27 -0.77
N GLY A 148 19.59 14.81 -0.88
CA GLY A 148 19.86 16.24 -1.06
C GLY A 148 19.70 17.10 0.20
N LYS A 149 19.51 16.47 1.38
CA LYS A 149 19.42 17.17 2.66
C LYS A 149 20.62 16.84 3.54
N SER A 150 21.23 17.84 4.16
CA SER A 150 22.29 17.64 5.13
C SER A 150 21.72 16.98 6.40
N VAL A 151 22.41 15.96 6.88
CA VAL A 151 22.13 15.22 8.12
C VAL A 151 23.36 15.30 8.99
N THR A 152 23.20 15.78 10.23
CA THR A 152 24.22 15.72 11.26
C THR A 152 23.73 14.82 12.37
N THR A 153 24.51 13.79 12.70
CA THR A 153 24.14 12.78 13.69
C THR A 153 25.37 12.23 14.39
N THR A 154 25.17 11.42 15.43
CA THR A 154 26.24 10.77 16.19
C THR A 154 25.99 9.27 16.14
N PHE A 155 27.00 8.52 15.74
CA PHE A 155 26.97 7.06 15.68
C PHE A 155 27.58 6.44 16.93
N ALA A 156 26.90 5.45 17.49
CA ALA A 156 27.43 4.68 18.60
C ALA A 156 28.39 3.60 18.07
N VAL A 157 29.58 3.54 18.68
CA VAL A 157 30.62 2.57 18.34
C VAL A 157 31.07 1.81 19.59
N LYS A 158 31.61 0.63 19.38
CA LYS A 158 32.13 -0.23 20.46
C LYS A 158 33.44 -0.85 20.02
N ASN A 159 34.44 -0.82 20.92
CA ASN A 159 35.68 -1.57 20.70
C ASN A 159 35.43 -3.07 21.06
N VAL A 160 35.70 -3.94 20.11
CA VAL A 160 35.56 -5.38 20.24
C VAL A 160 36.88 -6.03 19.83
N GLY A 161 37.64 -6.53 20.78
CA GLY A 161 38.94 -7.19 20.51
C GLY A 161 39.99 -6.28 19.85
N GLY A 162 40.01 -4.98 20.20
CA GLY A 162 40.91 -4.02 19.61
C GLY A 162 40.45 -3.38 18.28
N GLN A 163 39.31 -3.76 17.79
CA GLN A 163 38.70 -3.18 16.58
C GLN A 163 37.40 -2.44 16.92
N PHE A 164 37.21 -1.27 16.36
CA PHE A 164 35.93 -0.57 16.45
C PHE A 164 34.88 -1.20 15.57
N ARG A 165 33.65 -1.30 16.06
CA ARG A 165 32.45 -1.78 15.37
C ARG A 165 31.31 -0.81 15.61
N MET A 166 30.38 -0.72 14.67
CA MET A 166 29.12 -0.02 14.83
C MET A 166 28.27 -0.75 15.87
N GLN A 167 27.81 -0.09 16.91
CA GLN A 167 26.91 -0.70 17.90
C GLN A 167 25.57 -1.07 17.28
N GLN A 168 25.11 -0.28 16.33
CA GLN A 168 23.90 -0.49 15.55
C GLN A 168 24.17 -0.04 14.10
N VAL A 169 23.70 -0.82 13.12
CA VAL A 169 23.88 -0.52 11.68
C VAL A 169 22.56 -0.21 10.97
N ALA A 170 21.40 -0.47 11.59
CA ALA A 170 20.09 -0.22 11.03
C ALA A 170 19.16 0.39 12.08
N ALA A 171 18.23 1.22 11.64
CA ALA A 171 17.16 1.77 12.48
C ALA A 171 15.96 0.82 12.47
N GLN A 172 15.25 0.73 13.59
CA GLN A 172 13.96 0.06 13.65
C GLN A 172 12.86 1.03 13.20
N VAL A 173 12.05 0.59 12.23
CA VAL A 173 10.96 1.40 11.64
C VAL A 173 9.64 0.70 11.89
N ASP A 174 8.70 1.40 12.55
CA ASP A 174 7.35 0.92 12.78
C ASP A 174 6.40 1.42 11.68
N LEU A 175 5.99 0.53 10.79
CA LEU A 175 5.13 0.81 9.65
C LEU A 175 3.63 0.80 9.99
N SER A 176 3.24 0.44 11.22
CA SER A 176 1.83 0.30 11.64
C SER A 176 1.01 1.57 11.42
N THR A 177 1.66 2.74 11.51
CA THR A 177 1.03 4.05 11.34
C THR A 177 0.91 4.52 9.89
N LEU A 178 1.67 3.93 8.95
CA LEU A 178 1.69 4.36 7.55
C LEU A 178 0.33 4.25 6.88
N ALA A 179 -0.30 3.09 7.02
CA ALA A 179 -1.63 2.85 6.47
C ALA A 179 -2.27 1.61 7.10
N ARG A 180 -3.60 1.57 7.08
CA ARG A 180 -4.39 0.39 7.50
C ARG A 180 -4.47 -0.69 6.41
N VAL A 181 -3.55 -0.68 5.46
CA VAL A 181 -3.44 -1.66 4.36
C VAL A 181 -1.99 -2.12 4.26
N PRO A 182 -1.74 -3.36 3.83
CA PRO A 182 -0.38 -3.85 3.59
C PRO A 182 0.39 -2.94 2.64
N VAL A 183 1.66 -2.68 2.97
CA VAL A 183 2.56 -1.81 2.21
C VAL A 183 3.71 -2.58 1.58
N THR A 184 4.33 -1.99 0.58
CA THR A 184 5.66 -2.36 0.08
C THR A 184 6.62 -1.21 0.34
N LEU A 185 7.86 -1.55 0.73
CA LEU A 185 9.00 -0.65 0.84
C LEU A 185 10.01 -1.03 -0.21
N ALA A 186 10.47 -0.08 -1.00
CA ALA A 186 11.39 -0.34 -2.11
C ALA A 186 10.92 -1.50 -3.01
N GLY A 187 9.60 -1.67 -3.19
CA GLY A 187 8.98 -2.73 -3.98
C GLY A 187 8.96 -4.11 -3.32
N LEU A 188 9.46 -4.28 -2.11
CA LEU A 188 9.40 -5.53 -1.34
C LEU A 188 8.33 -5.43 -0.25
N ARG A 189 7.65 -6.54 0.02
CA ARG A 189 6.67 -6.62 1.10
C ARG A 189 7.39 -7.02 2.39
N PRO A 190 7.38 -6.18 3.44
CA PRO A 190 7.92 -6.55 4.73
C PRO A 190 7.15 -7.73 5.35
N ALA A 191 7.83 -8.55 6.14
CA ALA A 191 7.21 -9.67 6.84
C ALA A 191 6.27 -9.22 7.97
N GLY A 192 6.54 -8.04 8.55
CA GLY A 192 5.78 -7.45 9.65
C GLY A 192 5.71 -5.94 9.57
N ASN A 193 5.15 -5.34 10.61
CA ASN A 193 5.08 -3.87 10.72
C ASN A 193 6.37 -3.27 11.30
N LEU A 194 7.15 -4.03 12.04
CA LEU A 194 8.47 -3.62 12.54
C LEU A 194 9.53 -4.16 11.59
N VAL A 195 10.31 -3.28 11.02
CA VAL A 195 11.37 -3.61 10.07
C VAL A 195 12.67 -2.91 10.43
N GLN A 196 13.81 -3.50 10.08
CA GLN A 196 15.11 -2.86 10.18
C GLN A 196 15.50 -2.31 8.81
N LEU A 197 15.89 -1.02 8.77
CA LEU A 197 16.30 -0.33 7.56
C LEU A 197 17.62 0.41 7.80
N PHE A 198 18.48 0.41 6.81
CA PHE A 198 19.64 1.29 6.78
C PHE A 198 19.21 2.76 6.62
N PRO A 199 20.05 3.74 6.95
CA PRO A 199 19.85 5.12 6.51
C PRO A 199 19.64 5.20 4.99
N GLY A 200 18.53 5.85 4.58
CA GLY A 200 18.11 5.91 3.17
C GLY A 200 16.71 6.50 2.99
N VAL A 201 16.31 6.73 1.75
CA VAL A 201 14.96 7.19 1.40
C VAL A 201 14.26 6.09 0.58
N TYR A 202 13.27 5.48 1.17
CA TYR A 202 12.62 4.29 0.64
C TYR A 202 11.25 4.62 0.06
N PRO A 203 11.01 4.35 -1.24
CA PRO A 203 9.69 4.49 -1.82
C PRO A 203 8.69 3.53 -1.16
N VAL A 204 7.51 4.05 -0.84
CA VAL A 204 6.41 3.32 -0.22
C VAL A 204 5.26 3.21 -1.19
N ALA A 205 4.70 2.03 -1.35
CA ALA A 205 3.48 1.82 -2.12
C ALA A 205 2.51 0.90 -1.35
N ALA A 206 1.23 0.96 -1.69
CA ALA A 206 0.28 -0.04 -1.22
C ALA A 206 0.59 -1.39 -1.91
N ALA A 207 0.57 -2.48 -1.15
CA ALA A 207 0.79 -3.83 -1.70
C ALA A 207 -0.34 -4.24 -2.67
N ASN A 208 -1.54 -3.69 -2.48
CA ASN A 208 -2.65 -3.89 -3.40
C ASN A 208 -2.66 -2.79 -4.48
N LYS A 209 -2.59 -3.20 -5.75
CA LYS A 209 -2.56 -2.30 -6.93
C LYS A 209 -3.74 -1.34 -7.07
N TYR A 210 -4.82 -1.55 -6.34
CA TYR A 210 -6.00 -0.69 -6.38
C TYR A 210 -5.88 0.55 -5.50
N TYR A 211 -4.84 0.60 -4.66
CA TYR A 211 -4.56 1.74 -3.78
C TYR A 211 -3.32 2.50 -4.19
N SER A 212 -3.22 3.73 -3.74
CA SER A 212 -2.07 4.60 -3.92
C SER A 212 -1.91 5.51 -2.72
N PHE A 213 -0.67 5.79 -2.34
CA PHE A 213 -0.30 6.85 -1.40
C PHE A 213 0.21 8.11 -2.11
N GLY A 214 0.10 8.17 -3.45
CA GLY A 214 0.83 9.14 -4.25
C GLY A 214 2.34 8.86 -4.22
N SER A 215 3.15 9.90 -4.30
CA SER A 215 4.61 9.81 -4.13
C SER A 215 4.94 9.83 -2.65
N ALA A 216 4.98 8.64 -2.03
CA ALA A 216 5.29 8.51 -0.61
C ALA A 216 6.65 7.85 -0.41
N ASN A 217 7.45 8.41 0.51
CA ASN A 217 8.73 7.86 0.91
C ASN A 217 8.81 7.76 2.44
N VAL A 218 9.56 6.79 2.94
CA VAL A 218 10.06 6.73 4.30
C VAL A 218 11.53 7.14 4.27
N SER A 219 11.89 8.19 5.00
CA SER A 219 13.25 8.65 5.13
C SER A 219 13.80 8.22 6.49
N VAL A 220 14.83 7.40 6.47
CA VAL A 220 15.61 6.99 7.64
C VAL A 220 16.89 7.80 7.63
N ALA A 221 16.91 8.87 8.40
CA ALA A 221 18.05 9.81 8.38
C ALA A 221 19.22 9.33 9.25
N ASP A 222 18.93 8.62 10.34
CA ASP A 222 19.93 8.12 11.30
C ASP A 222 19.51 6.73 11.82
N LEU A 223 20.21 6.22 12.83
CA LEU A 223 19.94 4.90 13.42
C LEU A 223 18.92 4.93 14.56
N LYS A 224 18.20 6.02 14.77
CA LYS A 224 17.13 6.11 15.77
C LYS A 224 15.89 5.40 15.30
N ASN A 225 15.14 4.86 16.24
CA ASN A 225 13.84 4.28 15.95
C ASN A 225 12.90 5.31 15.32
N LEU A 226 12.23 4.90 14.26
CA LEU A 226 11.37 5.79 13.46
C LEU A 226 9.95 5.24 13.40
N THR A 227 8.98 6.11 13.63
CA THR A 227 7.57 5.87 13.32
C THR A 227 7.13 6.86 12.24
N PRO A 228 7.05 6.43 10.97
CA PRO A 228 6.63 7.32 9.90
C PRO A 228 5.21 7.84 10.12
N GLY A 229 4.96 9.10 9.77
CA GLY A 229 3.63 9.67 9.85
C GLY A 229 2.63 8.96 8.93
N SER A 230 1.34 9.00 9.31
CA SER A 230 0.25 8.40 8.53
C SER A 230 0.19 8.97 7.11
N ARG A 231 -0.20 8.13 6.14
CA ARG A 231 -0.36 8.52 4.73
C ARG A 231 -1.81 8.45 4.31
N THR A 232 -2.21 9.39 3.48
CA THR A 232 -3.57 9.38 2.91
C THR A 232 -3.67 8.29 1.86
N LEU A 233 -4.57 7.35 2.09
CA LEU A 233 -4.87 6.29 1.14
C LEU A 233 -5.86 6.80 0.09
N ALA A 234 -5.55 6.60 -1.18
CA ALA A 234 -6.39 6.95 -2.31
C ALA A 234 -6.56 5.74 -3.25
N LEU A 235 -7.51 5.83 -4.16
CA LEU A 235 -7.61 4.87 -5.26
C LEU A 235 -6.53 5.16 -6.30
N SER A 236 -5.85 4.13 -6.75
CA SER A 236 -4.99 4.19 -7.92
C SER A 236 -5.82 4.36 -9.21
N SER A 237 -5.16 4.63 -10.34
CA SER A 237 -5.80 4.59 -11.67
C SER A 237 -6.42 3.22 -11.96
N SER A 238 -5.71 2.14 -11.61
CA SER A 238 -6.20 0.75 -11.72
C SER A 238 -7.43 0.52 -10.83
N GLY A 239 -7.42 1.00 -9.58
CA GLY A 239 -8.56 0.93 -8.67
C GLY A 239 -9.76 1.69 -9.21
N SER A 240 -9.54 2.91 -9.66
CA SER A 240 -10.58 3.74 -10.30
C SER A 240 -11.18 3.08 -11.53
N SER A 241 -10.36 2.47 -12.37
CA SER A 241 -10.81 1.75 -13.57
C SER A 241 -11.62 0.49 -13.22
N ALA A 242 -11.14 -0.30 -12.26
CA ALA A 242 -11.84 -1.49 -11.78
C ALA A 242 -13.23 -1.15 -11.21
N ILE A 243 -13.32 -0.11 -10.38
CA ILE A 243 -14.60 0.37 -9.84
C ILE A 243 -15.53 0.85 -10.96
N ASN A 244 -15.04 1.62 -11.92
CA ASN A 244 -15.84 2.07 -13.06
C ASN A 244 -16.42 0.89 -13.85
N LYS A 245 -15.59 -0.13 -14.11
CA LYS A 245 -16.00 -1.36 -14.81
C LYS A 245 -17.07 -2.11 -14.02
N ALA A 246 -16.84 -2.32 -12.72
CA ALA A 246 -17.77 -3.05 -11.84
C ALA A 246 -19.13 -2.33 -11.72
N VAL A 247 -19.11 -1.02 -11.45
CA VAL A 247 -20.34 -0.22 -11.32
C VAL A 247 -21.10 -0.16 -12.64
N SER A 248 -20.41 0.01 -13.78
CA SER A 248 -21.04 0.03 -15.10
C SER A 248 -21.66 -1.31 -15.45
N ALA A 249 -20.99 -2.43 -15.12
CA ALA A 249 -21.54 -3.78 -15.33
C ALA A 249 -22.77 -4.03 -14.46
N LYS A 250 -22.72 -3.66 -13.19
CA LYS A 250 -23.86 -3.78 -12.27
C LYS A 250 -25.03 -2.92 -12.72
N TYR A 251 -24.79 -1.68 -13.11
CA TYR A 251 -25.82 -0.80 -13.65
C TYR A 251 -26.51 -1.42 -14.87
N LYS A 252 -25.73 -1.92 -15.85
CA LYS A 252 -26.27 -2.61 -17.04
C LYS A 252 -27.08 -3.86 -16.65
N SER A 253 -26.60 -4.63 -15.68
CA SER A 253 -27.34 -5.80 -15.15
C SER A 253 -28.65 -5.39 -14.50
N CYS A 254 -28.68 -4.28 -13.76
CA CYS A 254 -29.92 -3.75 -13.18
C CYS A 254 -30.96 -3.37 -14.23
N LEU A 255 -30.53 -2.79 -15.35
CA LEU A 255 -31.46 -2.42 -16.44
C LEU A 255 -32.05 -3.61 -17.19
N LYS A 256 -31.46 -4.81 -17.06
CA LYS A 256 -31.95 -6.04 -17.73
C LYS A 256 -32.96 -6.83 -16.89
N GLN A 257 -33.20 -6.46 -15.65
CA GLN A 257 -34.10 -7.20 -14.76
C GLN A 257 -35.55 -6.74 -14.96
N ASN A 258 -36.46 -7.69 -15.13
CA ASN A 258 -37.91 -7.47 -15.32
C ASN A 258 -38.61 -7.42 -13.94
N SER A 259 -38.19 -6.54 -13.04
CA SER A 259 -38.73 -6.40 -11.69
C SER A 259 -38.86 -4.93 -11.31
N LEU A 260 -39.93 -4.56 -10.62
CA LEU A 260 -40.08 -3.20 -10.07
C LEU A 260 -39.02 -2.86 -9.02
N ARG A 261 -38.40 -3.89 -8.44
CA ARG A 261 -37.31 -3.77 -7.46
C ARG A 261 -36.21 -4.75 -7.85
N PRO A 262 -35.39 -4.41 -8.85
CA PRO A 262 -34.30 -5.29 -9.27
C PRO A 262 -33.37 -5.62 -8.11
N ALA A 263 -33.06 -6.90 -7.91
CA ALA A 263 -32.26 -7.37 -6.78
C ALA A 263 -30.86 -6.77 -6.77
N GLY A 264 -30.46 -6.22 -5.62
CA GLY A 264 -29.15 -5.58 -5.46
C GLY A 264 -28.94 -4.33 -6.31
N CYS A 265 -30.01 -3.65 -6.71
CA CYS A 265 -29.98 -2.42 -7.49
C CYS A 265 -30.57 -1.24 -6.70
N ALA A 266 -30.01 -0.05 -6.91
CA ALA A 266 -30.56 1.19 -6.33
C ALA A 266 -31.75 1.73 -7.15
N ILE A 267 -32.51 0.85 -7.77
CA ILE A 267 -33.70 1.14 -8.57
C ILE A 267 -34.87 0.46 -7.92
N TRP A 268 -35.92 1.20 -7.60
CA TRP A 268 -37.19 0.62 -7.21
C TRP A 268 -38.32 1.54 -7.58
N PHE A 269 -39.48 0.95 -7.93
CA PHE A 269 -40.69 1.66 -8.20
C PHE A 269 -41.82 1.07 -7.36
N ARG A 270 -42.62 1.96 -6.78
CA ARG A 270 -43.81 1.54 -6.03
C ARG A 270 -44.95 1.29 -6.99
N GLN A 271 -45.53 0.10 -6.88
CA GLN A 271 -46.74 -0.25 -7.61
C GLN A 271 -47.92 0.57 -7.04
N PRO A 272 -48.72 1.24 -7.87
CA PRO A 272 -49.93 1.92 -7.41
C PRO A 272 -50.93 0.93 -6.83
N VAL A 273 -51.69 1.39 -5.82
CA VAL A 273 -52.71 0.59 -5.18
C VAL A 273 -53.76 0.18 -6.23
N GLY A 274 -54.19 -1.07 -6.22
CA GLY A 274 -55.22 -1.62 -7.16
C GLY A 274 -54.70 -1.92 -8.59
N VAL A 275 -53.43 -1.62 -8.90
CA VAL A 275 -52.85 -1.89 -10.23
C VAL A 275 -51.98 -3.13 -10.16
N LYS A 276 -52.25 -4.13 -10.99
CA LYS A 276 -51.36 -5.30 -11.17
C LYS A 276 -50.59 -5.15 -12.47
N PHE A 277 -49.26 -5.29 -12.39
CA PHE A 277 -48.35 -5.21 -13.52
C PHE A 277 -47.99 -6.59 -14.07
N ARG A 278 -47.83 -6.70 -15.39
CA ARG A 278 -47.25 -7.85 -16.04
C ARG A 278 -45.72 -7.72 -15.94
N THR A 279 -45.08 -8.49 -15.07
CA THR A 279 -43.64 -8.37 -14.79
C THR A 279 -42.79 -8.58 -16.04
N SER A 280 -43.20 -9.47 -16.96
CA SER A 280 -42.49 -9.69 -18.23
C SER A 280 -42.42 -8.44 -19.13
N THR A 281 -43.29 -7.45 -18.91
CA THR A 281 -43.33 -6.23 -19.71
C THR A 281 -42.50 -5.08 -19.08
N ILE A 282 -41.93 -5.31 -17.90
CA ILE A 282 -41.09 -4.31 -17.25
C ILE A 282 -39.78 -4.15 -18.04
N SER A 283 -39.50 -2.94 -18.45
CA SER A 283 -38.27 -2.60 -19.12
C SER A 283 -37.65 -1.31 -18.55
N TYR A 284 -36.34 -1.28 -18.51
CA TYR A 284 -35.56 -0.13 -18.03
C TYR A 284 -34.64 0.40 -19.11
N ARG A 285 -34.53 1.72 -19.20
CA ARG A 285 -33.55 2.39 -20.06
C ARG A 285 -32.99 3.66 -19.42
N THR A 286 -31.75 3.97 -19.69
CA THR A 286 -31.18 5.26 -19.32
C THR A 286 -31.85 6.35 -20.15
N SER A 287 -32.44 7.36 -19.50
CA SER A 287 -33.07 8.48 -20.18
C SER A 287 -32.13 9.70 -20.26
N SER A 288 -31.35 9.95 -19.23
CA SER A 288 -30.34 11.04 -19.24
C SER A 288 -29.39 10.90 -18.06
N GLY A 289 -28.29 11.64 -18.06
CA GLY A 289 -27.35 11.77 -16.96
C GLY A 289 -25.93 11.34 -17.28
N ALA A 290 -25.08 11.37 -16.27
CA ALA A 290 -23.67 11.03 -16.40
C ALA A 290 -23.45 9.54 -16.62
N LYS A 291 -22.43 9.21 -17.43
CA LYS A 291 -21.97 7.82 -17.60
C LYS A 291 -21.29 7.35 -16.31
N TRP A 292 -21.59 6.13 -15.86
CA TRP A 292 -20.97 5.52 -14.66
C TRP A 292 -19.46 5.33 -14.80
N SER A 293 -18.94 5.23 -16.01
CA SER A 293 -17.49 5.25 -16.27
C SER A 293 -16.78 6.54 -15.84
N LYS A 294 -17.53 7.64 -15.69
CA LYS A 294 -17.03 8.94 -15.23
C LYS A 294 -17.52 9.30 -13.82
N ALA A 295 -18.05 8.34 -13.07
CA ALA A 295 -18.52 8.55 -11.71
C ALA A 295 -17.41 9.12 -10.81
N LYS A 296 -17.75 10.07 -9.96
CA LYS A 296 -16.86 10.50 -8.87
C LYS A 296 -16.72 9.37 -7.87
N LYS A 297 -15.50 9.12 -7.40
CA LYS A 297 -15.18 8.04 -6.46
C LYS A 297 -14.64 8.62 -5.17
N LYS A 298 -15.12 8.11 -4.05
CA LYS A 298 -14.65 8.44 -2.71
C LYS A 298 -14.37 7.14 -1.97
N LEU A 299 -13.14 6.95 -1.52
CA LEU A 299 -12.77 5.85 -0.63
C LEU A 299 -13.28 6.16 0.78
N ILE A 300 -13.98 5.20 1.38
CA ILE A 300 -14.48 5.25 2.75
C ILE A 300 -13.78 4.16 3.54
N GLY A 301 -12.94 4.55 4.50
CA GLY A 301 -12.08 3.59 5.19
C GLY A 301 -11.07 2.95 4.24
N THR A 302 -10.90 1.63 4.35
CA THR A 302 -9.91 0.87 3.57
C THR A 302 -10.50 -0.06 2.52
N SER A 303 -11.82 -0.24 2.48
CA SER A 303 -12.43 -1.28 1.63
C SER A 303 -13.68 -0.82 0.88
N ILE A 304 -14.28 0.30 1.24
CA ILE A 304 -15.52 0.77 0.63
C ILE A 304 -15.24 1.95 -0.29
N VAL A 305 -15.76 1.87 -1.52
CA VAL A 305 -15.74 3.00 -2.45
C VAL A 305 -17.17 3.41 -2.78
N GLU A 306 -17.48 4.66 -2.53
CA GLU A 306 -18.68 5.29 -3.10
C GLU A 306 -18.37 5.81 -4.50
N ALA A 307 -19.11 5.29 -5.49
CA ALA A 307 -19.12 5.81 -6.85
C ALA A 307 -20.40 6.61 -7.05
N SER A 308 -20.30 7.90 -7.29
CA SER A 308 -21.46 8.78 -7.47
C SER A 308 -21.53 9.35 -8.88
N ALA A 309 -22.71 9.23 -9.47
CA ALA A 309 -23.08 9.87 -10.74
C ALA A 309 -24.59 10.05 -10.77
N LYS A 310 -25.06 11.19 -11.26
CA LYS A 310 -26.49 11.46 -11.35
C LYS A 310 -27.00 10.95 -12.70
N THR A 311 -27.77 9.86 -12.69
CA THR A 311 -28.30 9.21 -13.90
C THR A 311 -29.81 9.00 -13.76
N LYS A 312 -30.59 9.43 -14.76
CA LYS A 312 -32.02 9.18 -14.81
C LYS A 312 -32.29 7.88 -15.57
N VAL A 313 -33.15 7.04 -14.99
CA VAL A 313 -33.61 5.79 -15.58
C VAL A 313 -35.12 5.89 -15.76
N ARG A 314 -35.58 5.60 -16.97
CA ARG A 314 -37.00 5.43 -17.28
C ARG A 314 -37.35 3.96 -17.18
N PHE A 315 -38.49 3.65 -16.58
CA PHE A 315 -39.13 2.34 -16.70
C PHE A 315 -40.44 2.44 -17.49
N ASP A 316 -40.74 1.39 -18.20
CA ASP A 316 -42.02 1.20 -18.91
C ASP A 316 -42.56 -0.16 -18.49
N VAL A 317 -43.89 -0.26 -18.29
CA VAL A 317 -44.58 -1.51 -17.91
C VAL A 317 -46.03 -1.48 -18.35
N THR A 318 -46.60 -2.68 -18.64
CA THR A 318 -48.01 -2.83 -18.95
C THR A 318 -48.75 -3.50 -17.78
N ALA A 319 -49.86 -2.93 -17.37
CA ALA A 319 -50.75 -3.52 -16.37
C ALA A 319 -51.53 -4.68 -16.94
N THR A 320 -52.09 -5.52 -16.08
CA THR A 320 -52.90 -6.68 -16.49
C THR A 320 -54.15 -6.29 -17.31
N ASN A 321 -54.70 -5.09 -17.11
CA ASN A 321 -55.79 -4.51 -17.90
C ASN A 321 -55.35 -3.86 -19.23
N GLY A 322 -54.10 -4.08 -19.67
CA GLY A 322 -53.56 -3.54 -20.93
C GLY A 322 -53.04 -2.12 -20.87
N ARG A 323 -53.29 -1.38 -19.80
CA ARG A 323 -52.83 0.03 -19.66
C ARG A 323 -51.33 0.13 -19.49
N ARG A 324 -50.69 0.96 -20.27
CA ARG A 324 -49.25 1.23 -20.16
C ARG A 324 -48.93 2.27 -19.08
N TRP A 325 -47.89 2.00 -18.33
CA TRP A 325 -47.38 2.88 -17.27
C TRP A 325 -45.92 3.15 -17.52
N PHE A 326 -45.46 4.33 -17.14
CA PHE A 326 -44.08 4.71 -17.19
C PHE A 326 -43.71 5.63 -16.00
N GLY A 327 -42.46 5.61 -15.67
CA GLY A 327 -41.92 6.48 -14.58
C GLY A 327 -40.44 6.74 -14.79
N THR A 328 -39.91 7.69 -14.01
CA THR A 328 -38.49 8.03 -14.05
C THR A 328 -37.94 7.99 -12.63
N ALA A 329 -36.79 7.37 -12.46
CA ALA A 329 -36.01 7.39 -11.23
C ALA A 329 -34.65 8.05 -11.46
N THR A 330 -34.10 8.65 -10.43
CA THR A 330 -32.73 9.16 -10.46
C THR A 330 -31.86 8.27 -9.58
N ILE A 331 -30.80 7.71 -10.17
CA ILE A 331 -29.77 6.97 -9.45
C ILE A 331 -28.64 7.94 -9.14
N ILE A 332 -28.19 7.99 -7.87
CA ILE A 332 -27.18 8.95 -7.41
C ILE A 332 -25.84 8.26 -7.15
N GLY A 333 -25.84 6.98 -6.76
CA GLY A 333 -24.59 6.32 -6.42
C GLY A 333 -24.68 4.81 -6.25
N PHE A 334 -23.50 4.20 -6.21
CA PHE A 334 -23.29 2.81 -5.85
C PHE A 334 -22.16 2.72 -4.83
N ARG A 335 -22.21 1.73 -3.97
CA ARG A 335 -21.07 1.35 -3.13
C ARG A 335 -20.47 0.07 -3.68
N ALA A 336 -19.15 0.03 -3.72
CA ALA A 336 -18.36 -1.13 -4.11
C ALA A 336 -17.40 -1.48 -2.98
N LEU A 337 -17.15 -2.77 -2.78
CA LEU A 337 -16.11 -3.27 -1.89
C LEU A 337 -14.85 -3.55 -2.69
N ILE A 338 -13.71 -3.16 -2.16
CA ILE A 338 -12.40 -3.59 -2.66
C ILE A 338 -11.92 -4.66 -1.68
N GLY A 339 -11.64 -5.87 -2.19
CA GLY A 339 -11.01 -6.92 -1.39
C GLY A 339 -9.61 -6.48 -0.93
N THR A 340 -9.30 -6.67 0.33
CA THR A 340 -7.99 -6.41 0.96
C THR A 340 -7.04 -7.56 0.72
#